data_832f018c3c3f157fc92ed3d40d5113ba
#
_entry.id   832f018c3c3f157fc92ed3d40d5113ba
#
_cell.length_a   1.000
_cell.length_b   1.000
_cell.length_c   1.000
_cell.angle_alpha   90.00
_cell.angle_beta   90.00
_cell.angle_gamma   90.00
#
_symmetry.space_group_name_H-M   'P 1'
#
loop_
_entity.id
_entity.type
_entity.pdbx_description
1 polymer ?
#
loop_
_entity_poly.entity_id
_entity_poly.type
_entity_poly.pdbx_seq_one_letter_code
_entity_poly.pdbx_strand_id
1 'polypeptide(L)'
;AYEELPMPNLAVPYGLEKNPDIAIDFVMVANTIDTAFTDFKTHVKFQTDYASAHLSDSEAMFACLKRAMDNGIPILDGKFLASITRRDMEKIFAGNMEIPMLEEKMGLFRETGAVLAAKYGGRYYNFIRSCPPRLYDNGKGLVERLALEFPRYNDVSLYDGHEVKFYKLTQLGFWQIYSGLGAAGGFGLEDPQKMTAFADYIVPVALRLMGITRYSPALERAINTYQLIPRDSRQEIEIRAHCLYATALLADEINKLRPSDQQVIIPQIDARLWTHYHTTPWPHHLTRTIMY
;
A
#
# COMPACT_ATOMS: atom_id res chain seq x y z
N ALA A 1 -10.38 7.62 22.18
CA ALA A 1 -10.97 8.45 21.12
C ALA A 1 -10.03 8.53 19.93
N TYR A 2 -10.52 9.04 18.77
CA TYR A 2 -9.72 9.17 17.54
C TYR A 2 -8.42 9.99 17.77
N GLU A 3 -8.49 11.03 18.56
CA GLU A 3 -7.35 11.92 18.87
C GLU A 3 -6.25 11.24 19.72
N GLU A 4 -6.57 10.15 20.38
CA GLU A 4 -5.63 9.38 21.19
C GLU A 4 -4.78 8.42 20.36
N LEU A 5 -5.22 8.14 19.10
CA LEU A 5 -4.43 7.35 18.18
C LEU A 5 -3.20 8.15 17.70
N PRO A 6 -2.04 7.53 17.59
CA PRO A 6 -0.82 8.23 17.20
C PRO A 6 -0.96 8.85 15.81
N MET A 7 -0.35 10.02 15.65
CA MET A 7 -0.21 10.64 14.33
C MET A 7 0.77 9.82 13.49
N PRO A 8 0.40 9.39 12.28
CA PRO A 8 1.33 8.74 11.39
C PRO A 8 2.41 9.72 10.92
N ASN A 9 3.61 9.21 10.69
CA ASN A 9 4.61 9.97 9.95
C ASN A 9 4.26 9.89 8.46
N LEU A 10 3.76 10.99 7.91
CA LEU A 10 3.32 11.08 6.50
C LEU A 10 4.41 11.68 5.59
N ALA A 11 5.58 12.01 6.12
CA ALA A 11 6.68 12.53 5.32
C ALA A 11 7.19 11.47 4.33
N VAL A 12 7.61 11.92 3.14
CA VAL A 12 8.38 11.06 2.24
C VAL A 12 9.69 10.70 2.93
N PRO A 13 10.05 9.41 3.00
CA PRO A 13 11.23 9.00 3.76
C PRO A 13 12.54 9.48 3.11
N TYR A 14 13.60 9.51 3.92
CA TYR A 14 14.99 9.71 3.49
C TYR A 14 15.30 11.09 2.90
N GLY A 15 14.51 12.11 3.20
CA GLY A 15 14.75 13.47 2.70
C GLY A 15 14.49 13.66 1.20
N LEU A 16 13.76 12.71 0.58
CA LEU A 16 13.46 12.74 -0.85
C LEU A 16 12.46 13.82 -1.22
N GLU A 17 11.73 14.39 -0.27
CA GLU A 17 10.79 15.52 -0.47
C GLU A 17 11.43 16.74 -1.12
N LYS A 18 12.77 16.85 -1.04
CA LYS A 18 13.55 17.92 -1.70
C LYS A 18 13.57 17.81 -3.22
N ASN A 19 13.27 16.63 -3.76
CA ASN A 19 13.20 16.34 -5.19
C ASN A 19 11.88 15.62 -5.48
N PRO A 20 10.77 16.36 -5.65
CA PRO A 20 9.42 15.77 -5.75
C PRO A 20 9.26 14.71 -6.85
N ASP A 21 9.92 14.86 -7.99
CA ASP A 21 9.90 13.89 -9.08
C ASP A 21 10.57 12.57 -8.70
N ILE A 22 11.68 12.62 -7.98
CA ILE A 22 12.38 11.43 -7.45
C ILE A 22 11.57 10.80 -6.32
N ALA A 23 10.97 11.62 -5.45
CA ALA A 23 10.10 11.15 -4.38
C ALA A 23 8.89 10.38 -4.91
N ILE A 24 8.25 10.91 -5.96
CA ILE A 24 7.12 10.27 -6.64
C ILE A 24 7.53 8.92 -7.22
N ASP A 25 8.63 8.86 -7.98
CA ASP A 25 9.11 7.60 -8.53
C ASP A 25 9.44 6.59 -7.43
N PHE A 26 10.13 7.02 -6.38
CA PHE A 26 10.52 6.16 -5.27
C PHE A 26 9.30 5.54 -4.56
N VAL A 27 8.33 6.37 -4.20
CA VAL A 27 7.09 5.91 -3.54
C VAL A 27 6.33 4.94 -4.44
N MET A 28 6.18 5.24 -5.73
CA MET A 28 5.43 4.37 -6.65
C MET A 28 6.19 3.08 -6.97
N VAL A 29 7.50 3.10 -7.07
CA VAL A 29 8.32 1.87 -7.23
C VAL A 29 8.19 1.00 -5.98
N ALA A 30 8.29 1.57 -4.78
CA ALA A 30 8.05 0.83 -3.54
C ALA A 30 6.63 0.25 -3.50
N ASN A 31 5.63 1.06 -3.82
CA ASN A 31 4.23 0.66 -3.85
C ASN A 31 3.95 -0.48 -4.86
N THR A 32 4.74 -0.61 -5.93
CA THR A 32 4.60 -1.72 -6.89
C THR A 32 4.75 -3.09 -6.21
N ILE A 33 5.56 -3.21 -5.17
CA ILE A 33 5.85 -4.47 -4.47
C ILE A 33 5.47 -4.45 -2.99
N ASP A 34 4.69 -3.47 -2.55
CA ASP A 34 4.24 -3.31 -1.16
C ASP A 34 3.19 -4.35 -0.78
N THR A 35 3.64 -5.59 -0.62
CA THR A 35 2.83 -6.76 -0.29
C THR A 35 3.68 -7.84 0.38
N ALA A 36 3.08 -8.64 1.26
CA ALA A 36 3.66 -9.85 1.82
C ALA A 36 5.09 -9.68 2.36
N PHE A 37 5.23 -9.28 3.61
CA PHE A 37 6.54 -9.16 4.28
C PHE A 37 6.78 -10.22 5.35
N THR A 38 5.79 -11.05 5.62
CA THR A 38 5.87 -12.16 6.59
C THR A 38 5.94 -13.48 5.85
N ASP A 39 6.89 -14.33 6.21
CA ASP A 39 6.98 -15.69 5.65
C ASP A 39 5.74 -16.51 6.03
N PHE A 40 5.14 -17.16 5.05
CA PHE A 40 3.88 -17.87 5.22
C PHE A 40 3.98 -19.16 6.03
N LYS A 41 5.20 -19.69 6.28
CA LYS A 41 5.41 -20.94 7.03
C LYS A 41 5.96 -20.68 8.41
N THR A 42 6.97 -19.82 8.51
CA THR A 42 7.68 -19.54 9.76
C THR A 42 7.08 -18.35 10.51
N HIS A 43 6.26 -17.53 9.84
CA HIS A 43 5.69 -16.28 10.33
C HIS A 43 6.75 -15.25 10.75
N VAL A 44 7.98 -15.43 10.28
CA VAL A 44 9.06 -14.46 10.48
C VAL A 44 8.88 -13.28 9.51
N LYS A 45 9.06 -12.08 10.02
CA LYS A 45 9.02 -10.85 9.23
C LYS A 45 10.34 -10.61 8.50
N PHE A 46 10.25 -10.10 7.28
CA PHE A 46 11.41 -9.62 6.55
C PHE A 46 12.01 -8.39 7.27
N GLN A 47 13.32 -8.41 7.47
CA GLN A 47 14.05 -7.38 8.20
C GLN A 47 15.37 -7.06 7.50
N THR A 48 15.81 -5.81 7.63
CA THR A 48 17.11 -5.36 7.13
C THR A 48 17.66 -4.22 8.00
N ASP A 49 18.97 -4.01 7.93
CA ASP A 49 19.64 -2.87 8.57
C ASP A 49 19.92 -1.79 7.53
N TYR A 50 19.65 -0.53 7.89
CA TYR A 50 19.98 0.63 7.08
C TYR A 50 20.19 1.86 7.97
N ALA A 51 21.26 2.63 7.72
CA ALA A 51 21.59 3.87 8.46
C ALA A 51 21.53 3.71 9.99
N SER A 52 22.07 2.60 10.51
CA SER A 52 22.07 2.22 11.94
C SER A 52 20.70 1.89 12.55
N ALA A 53 19.64 1.81 11.75
CA ALA A 53 18.33 1.36 12.17
C ALA A 53 18.09 -0.10 11.76
N HIS A 54 17.46 -0.88 12.64
CA HIS A 54 16.93 -2.20 12.34
C HIS A 54 15.46 -2.07 11.96
N LEU A 55 15.09 -2.43 10.73
CA LEU A 55 13.79 -2.17 10.13
C LEU A 55 13.11 -3.48 9.74
N SER A 56 11.79 -3.49 9.77
CA SER A 56 10.97 -4.66 9.43
C SER A 56 9.82 -4.32 8.50
N ASP A 57 9.21 -5.33 7.88
CA ASP A 57 8.06 -5.20 7.00
C ASP A 57 8.30 -4.22 5.84
N SER A 58 7.34 -3.36 5.55
CA SER A 58 7.43 -2.35 4.49
C SER A 58 8.58 -1.36 4.70
N GLU A 59 8.89 -1.00 5.96
CA GLU A 59 10.03 -0.13 6.26
C GLU A 59 11.36 -0.77 5.81
N ALA A 60 11.52 -2.08 6.00
CA ALA A 60 12.68 -2.82 5.50
C ALA A 60 12.75 -2.81 3.97
N MET A 61 11.62 -2.96 3.29
CA MET A 61 11.54 -2.84 1.83
C MET A 61 11.96 -1.44 1.34
N PHE A 62 11.40 -0.37 1.94
CA PHE A 62 11.80 1.00 1.61
C PHE A 62 13.31 1.23 1.82
N ALA A 63 13.86 0.71 2.91
CA ALA A 63 15.30 0.79 3.20
C ALA A 63 16.15 0.05 2.17
N CYS A 64 15.73 -1.13 1.72
CA CYS A 64 16.39 -1.88 0.66
C CYS A 64 16.43 -1.10 -0.65
N LEU A 65 15.30 -0.50 -1.06
CA LEU A 65 15.21 0.33 -2.26
C LEU A 65 16.12 1.58 -2.14
N LYS A 66 16.09 2.25 -0.97
CA LYS A 66 16.97 3.40 -0.74
C LYS A 66 18.45 3.02 -0.79
N ARG A 67 18.83 1.92 -0.15
CA ARG A 67 20.18 1.37 -0.21
C ARG A 67 20.61 1.04 -1.65
N ALA A 68 19.70 0.50 -2.46
CA ALA A 68 19.96 0.24 -3.87
C ALA A 68 20.25 1.54 -4.65
N MET A 69 19.45 2.60 -4.43
CA MET A 69 19.71 3.92 -5.03
C MET A 69 21.06 4.48 -4.60
N ASP A 70 21.41 4.42 -3.31
CA ASP A 70 22.68 4.91 -2.78
C ASP A 70 23.90 4.18 -3.40
N ASN A 71 23.70 2.91 -3.77
CA ASN A 71 24.70 2.10 -4.47
C ASN A 71 24.66 2.26 -6.01
N GLY A 72 23.92 3.25 -6.52
CA GLY A 72 23.85 3.56 -7.95
C GLY A 72 23.05 2.56 -8.79
N ILE A 73 22.23 1.70 -8.16
CA ILE A 73 21.31 0.80 -8.89
C ILE A 73 20.14 1.63 -9.39
N PRO A 74 19.82 1.64 -10.70
CA PRO A 74 18.80 2.53 -11.27
C PRO A 74 17.39 1.99 -11.08
N ILE A 75 16.98 1.71 -9.83
CA ILE A 75 15.68 1.11 -9.50
C ILE A 75 14.47 2.00 -9.83
N LEU A 76 14.67 3.28 -10.10
CA LEU A 76 13.61 4.20 -10.52
C LEU A 76 13.44 4.23 -12.05
N ASP A 77 14.29 3.53 -12.81
CA ASP A 77 14.17 3.43 -14.27
C ASP A 77 13.39 2.19 -14.68
N GLY A 78 12.24 2.39 -15.32
CA GLY A 78 11.40 1.32 -15.85
C GLY A 78 12.13 0.38 -16.81
N LYS A 79 13.16 0.85 -17.54
CA LYS A 79 13.97 -0.04 -18.41
C LYS A 79 14.77 -1.04 -17.58
N PHE A 80 15.34 -0.59 -16.46
CA PHE A 80 16.00 -1.48 -15.52
C PHE A 80 15.02 -2.47 -14.90
N LEU A 81 13.87 -1.97 -14.41
CA LEU A 81 12.84 -2.80 -13.81
C LEU A 81 12.32 -3.86 -14.79
N ALA A 82 12.13 -3.51 -16.07
CA ALA A 82 11.67 -4.45 -17.11
C ALA A 82 12.62 -5.62 -17.34
N SER A 83 13.90 -5.45 -17.04
CA SER A 83 14.95 -6.45 -17.23
C SER A 83 15.56 -6.99 -15.93
N ILE A 84 14.99 -6.61 -14.77
CA ILE A 84 15.51 -7.00 -13.47
C ILE A 84 15.59 -8.52 -13.32
N THR A 85 16.72 -9.00 -12.81
CA THR A 85 16.99 -10.43 -12.65
C THR A 85 16.77 -10.87 -11.19
N ARG A 86 16.66 -12.19 -10.97
CA ARG A 86 16.62 -12.74 -9.62
C ARG A 86 17.83 -12.29 -8.80
N ARG A 87 19.02 -12.31 -9.40
CA ARG A 87 20.26 -11.86 -8.75
C ARG A 87 20.21 -10.39 -8.32
N ASP A 88 19.57 -9.53 -9.13
CA ASP A 88 19.36 -8.13 -8.76
C ASP A 88 18.41 -8.03 -7.58
N MET A 89 17.30 -8.78 -7.59
CA MET A 89 16.36 -8.82 -6.48
C MET A 89 17.01 -9.28 -5.18
N GLU A 90 17.78 -10.37 -5.20
CA GLU A 90 18.52 -10.89 -4.04
C GLU A 90 19.54 -9.85 -3.51
N LYS A 91 20.19 -9.12 -4.39
CA LYS A 91 21.14 -8.06 -4.01
C LYS A 91 20.42 -6.84 -3.41
N ILE A 92 19.33 -6.40 -4.02
CA ILE A 92 18.55 -5.25 -3.56
C ILE A 92 17.90 -5.55 -2.21
N PHE A 93 17.23 -6.69 -2.10
CA PHE A 93 16.45 -7.10 -0.92
C PHE A 93 17.26 -8.02 0.01
N ALA A 94 18.56 -7.74 0.17
CA ALA A 94 19.38 -8.43 1.17
C ALA A 94 18.88 -8.11 2.59
N GLY A 95 18.53 -9.13 3.35
CA GLY A 95 17.99 -9.03 4.71
C GLY A 95 18.21 -10.31 5.51
N ASN A 96 17.42 -10.49 6.56
CA ASN A 96 17.47 -11.68 7.45
C ASN A 96 17.03 -12.99 6.76
N MET A 97 16.30 -12.86 5.65
CA MET A 97 15.82 -13.97 4.81
C MET A 97 15.55 -13.47 3.39
N GLU A 98 15.23 -14.37 2.47
CA GLU A 98 14.68 -13.98 1.17
C GLU A 98 13.36 -13.24 1.38
N ILE A 99 13.17 -12.09 0.74
CA ILE A 99 11.92 -11.36 0.85
C ILE A 99 10.75 -12.22 0.34
N PRO A 100 9.66 -12.36 1.11
CA PRO A 100 8.53 -13.19 0.71
C PRO A 100 7.99 -12.83 -0.67
N MET A 101 7.63 -13.84 -1.45
CA MET A 101 7.11 -13.68 -2.82
C MET A 101 8.10 -12.98 -3.77
N LEU A 102 9.40 -13.27 -3.66
CA LEU A 102 10.45 -12.65 -4.46
C LEU A 102 10.20 -12.79 -5.96
N GLU A 103 9.80 -13.98 -6.43
CA GLU A 103 9.53 -14.21 -7.86
C GLU A 103 8.32 -13.39 -8.35
N GLU A 104 7.27 -13.34 -7.56
CA GLU A 104 6.10 -12.52 -7.88
C GLU A 104 6.47 -11.03 -7.90
N LYS A 105 7.21 -10.55 -6.90
CA LYS A 105 7.70 -9.16 -6.85
C LYS A 105 8.59 -8.81 -8.05
N MET A 106 9.47 -9.74 -8.45
CA MET A 106 10.26 -9.59 -9.68
C MET A 106 9.38 -9.49 -10.92
N GLY A 107 8.35 -10.34 -11.01
CA GLY A 107 7.36 -10.29 -12.09
C GLY A 107 6.63 -8.96 -12.15
N LEU A 108 6.21 -8.43 -10.98
CA LEU A 108 5.57 -7.11 -10.87
C LEU A 108 6.47 -5.97 -11.34
N PHE A 109 7.75 -5.98 -10.97
CA PHE A 109 8.71 -4.99 -11.46
C PHE A 109 8.89 -5.07 -12.97
N ARG A 110 8.99 -6.28 -13.53
CA ARG A 110 9.14 -6.47 -14.98
C ARG A 110 7.92 -5.97 -15.75
N GLU A 111 6.74 -6.36 -15.32
CA GLU A 111 5.48 -5.92 -15.94
C GLU A 111 5.34 -4.40 -15.89
N THR A 112 5.48 -3.82 -14.72
CA THR A 112 5.36 -2.37 -14.52
C THR A 112 6.45 -1.62 -15.25
N GLY A 113 7.69 -2.09 -15.17
CA GLY A 113 8.84 -1.51 -15.87
C GLY A 113 8.65 -1.48 -17.37
N ALA A 114 8.10 -2.54 -17.96
CA ALA A 114 7.78 -2.59 -19.39
C ALA A 114 6.77 -1.52 -19.81
N VAL A 115 5.70 -1.33 -19.02
CA VAL A 115 4.71 -0.26 -19.28
C VAL A 115 5.36 1.11 -19.16
N LEU A 116 6.12 1.35 -18.09
CA LEU A 116 6.81 2.63 -17.89
C LEU A 116 7.78 2.94 -19.02
N ALA A 117 8.60 1.96 -19.42
CA ALA A 117 9.57 2.14 -20.51
C ALA A 117 8.89 2.43 -21.84
N ALA A 118 7.79 1.73 -22.14
CA ALA A 118 7.08 1.87 -23.41
C ALA A 118 6.30 3.19 -23.53
N LYS A 119 5.67 3.66 -22.42
CA LYS A 119 4.68 4.75 -22.49
C LYS A 119 5.14 6.05 -21.79
N TYR A 120 6.01 5.93 -20.75
CA TYR A 120 6.27 7.03 -19.82
C TYR A 120 7.75 7.36 -19.68
N GLY A 121 8.58 7.01 -20.66
CA GLY A 121 10.02 7.27 -20.61
C GLY A 121 10.73 6.62 -19.41
N GLY A 122 10.17 5.53 -18.90
CA GLY A 122 10.71 4.78 -17.78
C GLY A 122 10.34 5.30 -16.39
N ARG A 123 9.43 6.29 -16.26
CA ARG A 123 9.20 6.96 -14.98
C ARG A 123 7.72 7.07 -14.60
N TYR A 124 7.40 6.75 -13.35
CA TYR A 124 6.07 6.99 -12.77
C TYR A 124 5.71 8.48 -12.71
N TYR A 125 6.69 9.33 -12.44
CA TYR A 125 6.49 10.78 -12.49
C TYR A 125 5.85 11.24 -13.80
N ASN A 126 6.32 10.72 -14.95
CA ASN A 126 5.75 11.05 -16.24
C ASN A 126 4.32 10.52 -16.42
N PHE A 127 4.02 9.33 -15.92
CA PHE A 127 2.65 8.82 -15.87
C PHE A 127 1.74 9.76 -15.09
N ILE A 128 2.12 10.11 -13.86
CA ILE A 128 1.33 10.98 -12.98
C ILE A 128 1.12 12.36 -13.62
N ARG A 129 2.15 12.93 -14.21
CA ARG A 129 2.06 14.23 -14.94
C ARG A 129 1.17 14.19 -16.17
N SER A 130 0.92 13.02 -16.73
CA SER A 130 0.00 12.83 -17.86
C SER A 130 -1.47 12.73 -17.47
N CYS A 131 -1.77 12.70 -16.17
CA CYS A 131 -3.12 12.63 -15.62
C CYS A 131 -3.58 14.00 -15.09
N PRO A 132 -4.89 14.28 -15.04
CA PRO A 132 -5.41 15.38 -14.25
C PRO A 132 -5.12 15.13 -12.75
N PRO A 133 -5.04 16.18 -11.91
CA PRO A 133 -4.78 16.05 -10.48
C PRO A 133 -6.03 15.56 -9.70
N ARG A 134 -6.68 14.53 -10.21
CA ARG A 134 -7.88 13.90 -9.70
C ARG A 134 -7.72 12.40 -9.67
N LEU A 135 -8.27 11.76 -8.64
CA LEU A 135 -8.32 10.30 -8.54
C LEU A 135 -9.26 9.69 -9.57
N TYR A 136 -10.43 10.32 -9.75
CA TYR A 136 -11.51 9.87 -10.65
C TYR A 136 -11.97 11.02 -11.54
N ASP A 137 -11.92 10.81 -12.86
CA ASP A 137 -12.31 11.78 -13.88
C ASP A 137 -12.79 11.09 -15.17
N ASN A 138 -13.91 10.37 -15.09
CA ASN A 138 -14.53 9.68 -16.23
C ASN A 138 -13.55 8.80 -17.03
N GLY A 139 -12.75 8.01 -16.34
CA GLY A 139 -11.75 7.11 -16.91
C GLY A 139 -10.36 7.74 -17.15
N LYS A 140 -10.17 9.02 -16.84
CA LYS A 140 -8.92 9.75 -17.04
C LYS A 140 -8.16 10.03 -15.74
N GLY A 141 -8.80 9.79 -14.59
CA GLY A 141 -8.24 10.04 -13.28
C GLY A 141 -7.07 9.10 -12.96
N LEU A 142 -6.29 9.50 -11.97
CA LEU A 142 -5.06 8.80 -11.55
C LEU A 142 -5.34 7.33 -11.17
N VAL A 143 -6.36 7.07 -10.35
CA VAL A 143 -6.74 5.71 -9.94
C VAL A 143 -7.23 4.90 -11.13
N GLU A 144 -8.11 5.49 -11.96
CA GLU A 144 -8.72 4.83 -13.11
C GLU A 144 -7.67 4.42 -14.14
N ARG A 145 -6.74 5.33 -14.46
CA ARG A 145 -5.68 5.06 -15.42
C ARG A 145 -4.62 4.10 -14.87
N LEU A 146 -4.24 4.24 -13.59
CA LEU A 146 -3.26 3.34 -12.99
C LEU A 146 -3.77 1.90 -12.98
N ALA A 147 -5.02 1.69 -12.57
CA ALA A 147 -5.64 0.35 -12.57
C ALA A 147 -5.84 -0.22 -13.99
N LEU A 148 -6.12 0.63 -14.98
CA LEU A 148 -6.31 0.22 -16.38
C LEU A 148 -5.00 -0.14 -17.09
N GLU A 149 -3.97 0.68 -16.88
CA GLU A 149 -2.73 0.60 -17.68
C GLU A 149 -1.66 -0.30 -17.05
N PHE A 150 -1.75 -0.54 -15.75
CA PHE A 150 -0.81 -1.37 -15.00
C PHE A 150 -1.58 -2.50 -14.30
N PRO A 151 -1.58 -3.72 -14.84
CA PRO A 151 -2.35 -4.85 -14.29
C PRO A 151 -2.11 -5.11 -12.80
N ARG A 152 -0.90 -4.81 -12.33
CA ARG A 152 -0.50 -4.85 -10.92
C ARG A 152 -1.49 -4.13 -10.00
N TYR A 153 -2.09 -3.04 -10.46
CA TYR A 153 -2.95 -2.17 -9.66
C TYR A 153 -4.44 -2.44 -9.83
N ASN A 154 -4.83 -3.40 -10.66
CA ASN A 154 -6.22 -3.77 -10.87
C ASN A 154 -6.72 -4.73 -9.78
N ASP A 155 -6.84 -4.20 -8.55
CA ASP A 155 -7.29 -4.93 -7.37
C ASP A 155 -8.83 -4.98 -7.32
N VAL A 156 -9.37 -5.94 -8.06
CA VAL A 156 -10.82 -6.19 -8.22
C VAL A 156 -11.11 -7.65 -7.91
N SER A 157 -12.17 -7.90 -7.15
CA SER A 157 -12.69 -9.23 -6.85
C SER A 157 -14.13 -9.37 -7.34
N LEU A 158 -14.61 -10.59 -7.54
CA LEU A 158 -16.02 -10.88 -7.86
C LEU A 158 -16.74 -11.42 -6.62
N TYR A 159 -17.84 -10.80 -6.23
CA TYR A 159 -18.70 -11.24 -5.13
C TYR A 159 -20.13 -11.35 -5.60
N ASP A 160 -20.67 -12.57 -5.61
CA ASP A 160 -22.01 -12.88 -6.09
C ASP A 160 -22.32 -12.26 -7.49
N GLY A 161 -21.32 -12.30 -8.40
CA GLY A 161 -21.43 -11.78 -9.77
C GLY A 161 -21.21 -10.26 -9.90
N HIS A 162 -20.92 -9.55 -8.81
CA HIS A 162 -20.64 -8.11 -8.81
C HIS A 162 -19.15 -7.84 -8.61
N GLU A 163 -18.61 -6.87 -9.34
CA GLU A 163 -17.25 -6.40 -9.13
C GLU A 163 -17.14 -5.59 -7.83
N VAL A 164 -16.18 -5.98 -6.98
CA VAL A 164 -15.76 -5.23 -5.80
C VAL A 164 -14.36 -4.67 -6.07
N LYS A 165 -14.26 -3.35 -6.19
CA LYS A 165 -13.01 -2.64 -6.49
C LYS A 165 -12.39 -2.15 -5.19
N PHE A 166 -11.32 -2.80 -4.78
CA PHE A 166 -10.59 -2.40 -3.58
C PHE A 166 -9.54 -1.33 -3.87
N TYR A 167 -8.76 -1.50 -4.93
CA TYR A 167 -7.72 -0.55 -5.36
C TYR A 167 -6.79 -0.11 -4.22
N LYS A 168 -6.43 -1.04 -3.32
CA LYS A 168 -5.63 -0.74 -2.10
C LYS A 168 -4.34 0.00 -2.46
N LEU A 169 -3.48 -0.63 -3.23
CA LEU A 169 -2.18 -0.05 -3.57
C LEU A 169 -2.28 1.10 -4.56
N THR A 170 -3.31 1.09 -5.40
CA THR A 170 -3.59 2.19 -6.33
C THR A 170 -3.84 3.49 -5.57
N GLN A 171 -4.66 3.44 -4.52
CA GLN A 171 -4.97 4.60 -3.69
C GLN A 171 -3.83 4.92 -2.69
N LEU A 172 -3.21 3.91 -2.10
CA LEU A 172 -2.14 4.09 -1.10
C LEU A 172 -0.96 4.86 -1.68
N GLY A 173 -0.51 4.53 -2.90
CA GLY A 173 0.59 5.26 -3.54
C GLY A 173 0.29 6.75 -3.69
N PHE A 174 -0.91 7.11 -4.16
CA PHE A 174 -1.31 8.51 -4.28
C PHE A 174 -1.50 9.20 -2.93
N TRP A 175 -1.99 8.47 -1.93
CA TRP A 175 -2.08 8.99 -0.56
C TRP A 175 -0.69 9.33 0.02
N GLN A 176 0.27 8.43 -0.12
CA GLN A 176 1.65 8.65 0.36
C GLN A 176 2.31 9.85 -0.32
N ILE A 177 2.12 10.01 -1.63
CA ILE A 177 2.64 11.16 -2.37
C ILE A 177 1.93 12.44 -1.93
N TYR A 178 0.60 12.44 -1.86
CA TYR A 178 -0.21 13.61 -1.48
C TYR A 178 0.09 14.06 -0.06
N SER A 179 0.11 13.15 0.90
CA SER A 179 0.38 13.48 2.30
C SER A 179 1.83 13.91 2.53
N GLY A 180 2.78 13.31 1.81
CA GLY A 180 4.21 13.59 1.98
C GLY A 180 4.71 14.82 1.22
N LEU A 181 4.14 15.16 0.08
CA LEU A 181 4.58 16.26 -0.77
C LEU A 181 3.60 17.44 -0.84
N GLY A 182 2.34 17.24 -0.45
CA GLY A 182 1.29 18.24 -0.62
C GLY A 182 1.59 19.56 0.10
N ALA A 183 2.06 19.49 1.34
CA ALA A 183 2.42 20.67 2.14
C ALA A 183 3.58 21.49 1.53
N ALA A 184 4.48 20.84 0.79
CA ALA A 184 5.59 21.48 0.09
C ALA A 184 5.22 21.94 -1.34
N GLY A 185 3.96 21.76 -1.77
CA GLY A 185 3.50 22.10 -3.12
C GLY A 185 4.03 21.14 -4.21
N GLY A 186 4.61 20.00 -3.85
CA GLY A 186 5.19 19.04 -4.79
C GLY A 186 4.17 18.16 -5.52
N PHE A 187 2.98 17.96 -4.91
CA PHE A 187 1.88 17.19 -5.49
C PHE A 187 0.54 17.58 -4.86
N GLY A 188 -0.46 17.87 -5.69
CA GLY A 188 -1.81 18.20 -5.25
C GLY A 188 -2.86 17.23 -5.79
N LEU A 189 -3.93 17.01 -5.02
CA LEU A 189 -5.13 16.29 -5.44
C LEU A 189 -6.34 17.18 -5.22
N GLU A 190 -7.25 17.21 -6.17
CA GLU A 190 -8.49 17.99 -6.09
C GLU A 190 -9.62 17.22 -5.37
N ASP A 191 -9.51 15.88 -5.30
CA ASP A 191 -10.56 15.00 -4.77
C ASP A 191 -10.03 13.94 -3.77
N PRO A 192 -9.13 14.27 -2.82
CA PRO A 192 -8.56 13.29 -1.88
C PRO A 192 -9.62 12.64 -0.98
N GLN A 193 -10.76 13.30 -0.76
CA GLN A 193 -11.89 12.79 0.01
C GLN A 193 -12.61 11.60 -0.67
N LYS A 194 -12.33 11.32 -1.95
CA LYS A 194 -12.85 10.15 -2.67
C LYS A 194 -12.07 8.87 -2.40
N MET A 195 -10.94 8.94 -1.68
CA MET A 195 -10.23 7.75 -1.27
C MET A 195 -11.02 6.96 -0.22
N THR A 196 -10.93 5.65 -0.32
CA THR A 196 -11.41 4.72 0.71
C THR A 196 -10.30 4.35 1.67
N ALA A 197 -10.56 3.46 2.63
CA ALA A 197 -9.51 2.80 3.39
C ALA A 197 -8.66 1.90 2.49
N PHE A 198 -7.42 1.67 2.92
CA PHE A 198 -6.49 0.77 2.25
C PHE A 198 -6.67 -0.63 2.83
N ALA A 199 -7.68 -1.37 2.33
CA ALA A 199 -8.11 -2.66 2.86
C ALA A 199 -6.99 -3.72 2.79
N ASP A 200 -6.06 -3.63 3.72
CA ASP A 200 -4.96 -4.56 3.98
C ASP A 200 -5.33 -5.60 5.06
N TYR A 201 -4.34 -6.16 5.75
CA TYR A 201 -4.54 -7.11 6.83
C TYR A 201 -4.45 -6.47 8.24
N ILE A 202 -3.98 -5.23 8.40
CA ILE A 202 -3.81 -4.56 9.70
C ILE A 202 -5.08 -3.81 10.13
N VAL A 203 -5.66 -3.00 9.26
CA VAL A 203 -6.88 -2.25 9.61
C VAL A 203 -8.05 -3.17 10.00
N PRO A 204 -8.28 -4.32 9.36
CA PRO A 204 -9.26 -5.29 9.83
C PRO A 204 -8.99 -5.80 11.27
N VAL A 205 -7.71 -5.97 11.67
CA VAL A 205 -7.36 -6.33 13.05
C VAL A 205 -7.71 -5.18 14.01
N ALA A 206 -7.39 -3.95 13.64
CA ALA A 206 -7.75 -2.77 14.43
C ALA A 206 -9.26 -2.71 14.70
N LEU A 207 -10.07 -2.82 13.66
CA LEU A 207 -11.54 -2.78 13.75
C LEU A 207 -12.10 -3.91 14.63
N ARG A 208 -11.48 -5.10 14.57
CA ARG A 208 -11.83 -6.26 15.39
C ARG A 208 -11.50 -6.03 16.86
N LEU A 209 -10.31 -5.51 17.16
CA LEU A 209 -9.88 -5.20 18.53
C LEU A 209 -10.70 -4.06 19.16
N MET A 210 -11.15 -3.11 18.37
CA MET A 210 -12.07 -2.06 18.78
C MET A 210 -13.52 -2.56 18.97
N GLY A 211 -13.82 -3.82 18.62
CA GLY A 211 -15.16 -4.39 18.70
C GLY A 211 -16.12 -3.89 17.62
N ILE A 212 -15.64 -3.21 16.60
CA ILE A 212 -16.42 -2.66 15.49
C ILE A 212 -16.83 -3.78 14.52
N THR A 213 -15.90 -4.70 14.24
CA THR A 213 -16.19 -5.88 13.42
C THR A 213 -16.09 -7.16 14.25
N ARG A 214 -16.90 -8.16 13.90
CA ARG A 214 -16.88 -9.49 14.50
C ARG A 214 -16.83 -10.55 13.41
N TYR A 215 -16.01 -11.55 13.62
CA TYR A 215 -15.92 -12.69 12.72
C TYR A 215 -16.77 -13.85 13.21
N SER A 216 -17.20 -14.72 12.31
CA SER A 216 -17.80 -15.99 12.68
C SER A 216 -16.78 -16.82 13.50
N PRO A 217 -17.24 -17.71 14.42
CA PRO A 217 -16.32 -18.53 15.18
C PRO A 217 -15.39 -19.40 14.32
N ALA A 218 -15.84 -19.79 13.12
CA ALA A 218 -15.01 -20.55 12.18
C ALA A 218 -13.90 -19.70 11.57
N LEU A 219 -14.22 -18.48 11.10
CA LEU A 219 -13.25 -17.55 10.55
C LEU A 219 -12.24 -17.10 11.62
N GLU A 220 -12.72 -16.81 12.83
CA GLU A 220 -11.86 -16.43 13.94
C GLU A 220 -10.86 -17.53 14.30
N ARG A 221 -11.29 -18.79 14.34
CA ARG A 221 -10.38 -19.92 14.53
C ARG A 221 -9.34 -20.03 13.42
N ALA A 222 -9.76 -19.90 12.15
CA ALA A 222 -8.86 -19.98 11.01
C ALA A 222 -7.74 -18.92 11.12
N ILE A 223 -8.11 -17.67 11.44
CA ILE A 223 -7.16 -16.57 11.62
C ILE A 223 -6.23 -16.83 12.80
N ASN A 224 -6.77 -17.21 13.97
CA ASN A 224 -6.01 -17.42 15.18
C ASN A 224 -5.07 -18.65 15.09
N THR A 225 -5.28 -19.56 14.15
CA THR A 225 -4.41 -20.71 13.87
C THR A 225 -3.58 -20.56 12.60
N TYR A 226 -3.50 -19.33 12.05
CA TYR A 226 -2.73 -18.98 10.86
C TYR A 226 -3.07 -19.84 9.63
N GLN A 227 -4.32 -20.25 9.49
CA GLN A 227 -4.78 -20.91 8.28
C GLN A 227 -4.83 -19.92 7.12
N LEU A 228 -4.31 -20.34 5.96
CA LEU A 228 -4.42 -19.54 4.74
C LEU A 228 -5.88 -19.38 4.35
N ILE A 229 -6.30 -18.14 4.17
CA ILE A 229 -7.57 -17.78 3.58
C ILE A 229 -7.30 -17.48 2.10
N PRO A 230 -7.90 -18.24 1.17
CA PRO A 230 -7.64 -18.04 -0.25
C PRO A 230 -8.04 -16.62 -0.68
N ARG A 231 -7.20 -16.01 -1.53
CA ARG A 231 -7.57 -14.78 -2.23
C ARG A 231 -8.85 -15.00 -3.02
N ASP A 232 -9.67 -13.96 -3.11
CA ASP A 232 -10.98 -13.97 -3.79
C ASP A 232 -11.98 -14.98 -3.20
N SER A 233 -11.67 -15.58 -2.03
CA SER A 233 -12.68 -16.31 -1.28
C SER A 233 -13.70 -15.34 -0.68
N ARG A 234 -14.92 -15.86 -0.42
CA ARG A 234 -15.97 -15.07 0.22
C ARG A 234 -15.49 -14.40 1.53
N GLN A 235 -14.74 -15.14 2.36
CA GLN A 235 -14.22 -14.63 3.62
C GLN A 235 -13.23 -13.48 3.40
N GLU A 236 -12.29 -13.62 2.49
CA GLU A 236 -11.29 -12.58 2.20
C GLU A 236 -11.95 -11.31 1.67
N ILE A 237 -12.87 -11.44 0.71
CA ILE A 237 -13.61 -10.31 0.16
C ILE A 237 -14.45 -9.63 1.25
N GLU A 238 -15.15 -10.39 2.09
CA GLU A 238 -15.96 -9.84 3.18
C GLU A 238 -15.10 -9.11 4.23
N ILE A 239 -13.94 -9.65 4.63
CA ILE A 239 -13.02 -8.96 5.55
C ILE A 239 -12.64 -7.59 4.99
N ARG A 240 -12.22 -7.54 3.73
CA ARG A 240 -11.78 -6.31 3.07
C ARG A 240 -12.94 -5.34 2.85
N ALA A 241 -14.08 -5.82 2.39
CA ALA A 241 -15.27 -4.98 2.16
C ALA A 241 -15.81 -4.37 3.45
N HIS A 242 -15.84 -5.14 4.55
CA HIS A 242 -16.22 -4.60 5.85
C HIS A 242 -15.22 -3.58 6.39
N CYS A 243 -13.93 -3.74 6.07
CA CYS A 243 -12.94 -2.73 6.40
C CYS A 243 -13.27 -1.38 5.72
N LEU A 244 -13.56 -1.37 4.42
CA LEU A 244 -13.96 -0.16 3.70
C LEU A 244 -15.24 0.46 4.29
N TYR A 245 -16.24 -0.36 4.53
CA TYR A 245 -17.52 0.10 5.04
C TYR A 245 -17.43 0.66 6.46
N ALA A 246 -16.75 -0.06 7.36
CA ALA A 246 -16.61 0.36 8.75
C ALA A 246 -15.80 1.66 8.89
N THR A 247 -14.74 1.83 8.11
CA THR A 247 -13.95 3.07 8.12
C THR A 247 -14.72 4.26 7.55
N ALA A 248 -15.57 4.04 6.55
CA ALA A 248 -16.47 5.08 6.06
C ALA A 248 -17.46 5.54 7.13
N LEU A 249 -18.10 4.59 7.81
CA LEU A 249 -18.98 4.90 8.95
C LEU A 249 -18.25 5.62 10.08
N LEU A 250 -17.03 5.22 10.39
CA LEU A 250 -16.20 5.91 11.39
C LEU A 250 -15.93 7.36 10.98
N ALA A 251 -15.61 7.62 9.72
CA ALA A 251 -15.41 8.97 9.22
C ALA A 251 -16.67 9.82 9.38
N ASP A 252 -17.83 9.27 9.03
CA ASP A 252 -19.12 9.95 9.17
C ASP A 252 -19.41 10.29 10.64
N GLU A 253 -19.23 9.34 11.57
CA GLU A 253 -19.49 9.57 12.99
C GLU A 253 -18.49 10.57 13.62
N ILE A 254 -17.21 10.51 13.26
CA ILE A 254 -16.21 11.49 13.71
C ILE A 254 -16.58 12.88 13.20
N ASN A 255 -16.96 13.00 11.93
CA ASN A 255 -17.25 14.27 11.29
C ASN A 255 -18.54 14.93 11.79
N LYS A 256 -19.49 14.18 12.32
CA LYS A 256 -20.66 14.74 13.03
C LYS A 256 -20.29 15.54 14.29
N LEU A 257 -19.14 15.21 14.88
CA LEU A 257 -18.65 15.84 16.11
C LEU A 257 -17.65 16.98 15.84
N ARG A 258 -17.38 17.30 14.58
CA ARG A 258 -16.34 18.26 14.17
C ARG A 258 -16.91 19.40 13.33
N PRO A 259 -16.36 20.60 13.48
CA PRO A 259 -16.67 21.69 12.55
C PRO A 259 -16.18 21.36 11.14
N SER A 260 -16.77 21.99 10.14
CA SER A 260 -16.55 21.68 8.71
C SER A 260 -15.10 21.84 8.24
N ASP A 261 -14.35 22.72 8.85
CA ASP A 261 -12.92 23.00 8.57
C ASP A 261 -11.95 22.01 9.25
N GLN A 262 -12.47 21.13 10.11
CA GLN A 262 -11.70 20.13 10.85
C GLN A 262 -12.14 18.69 10.53
N GLN A 263 -12.94 18.51 9.50
CA GLN A 263 -13.37 17.18 9.09
C GLN A 263 -12.21 16.32 8.61
N VAL A 264 -12.29 15.02 8.90
CA VAL A 264 -11.30 14.02 8.49
C VAL A 264 -11.77 13.27 7.25
N ILE A 265 -10.83 12.83 6.45
CA ILE A 265 -11.08 11.90 5.34
C ILE A 265 -10.64 10.48 5.74
N ILE A 266 -11.20 9.48 5.08
CA ILE A 266 -10.99 8.05 5.40
C ILE A 266 -9.49 7.67 5.46
N PRO A 267 -8.61 8.09 4.53
CA PRO A 267 -7.17 7.77 4.62
C PRO A 267 -6.47 8.24 5.90
N GLN A 268 -6.94 9.33 6.51
CA GLN A 268 -6.37 9.80 7.78
C GLN A 268 -6.74 8.88 8.95
N ILE A 269 -7.92 8.29 8.90
CA ILE A 269 -8.38 7.30 9.89
C ILE A 269 -7.59 6.01 9.70
N ASP A 270 -7.51 5.52 8.48
CA ASP A 270 -6.74 4.34 8.09
C ASP A 270 -5.29 4.43 8.58
N ALA A 271 -4.60 5.52 8.23
CA ALA A 271 -3.22 5.74 8.61
C ALA A 271 -3.00 5.73 10.13
N ARG A 272 -3.92 6.31 10.93
CA ARG A 272 -3.84 6.26 12.40
C ARG A 272 -4.10 4.85 12.93
N LEU A 273 -5.09 4.14 12.41
CA LEU A 273 -5.37 2.75 12.80
C LEU A 273 -4.18 1.85 12.47
N TRP A 274 -3.65 1.95 11.27
CA TRP A 274 -2.49 1.18 10.85
C TRP A 274 -1.28 1.48 11.75
N THR A 275 -0.95 2.74 11.98
CA THR A 275 0.19 3.16 12.82
C THR A 275 0.08 2.62 14.24
N HIS A 276 -1.14 2.60 14.80
CA HIS A 276 -1.34 2.11 16.17
C HIS A 276 -1.30 0.57 16.28
N TYR A 277 -1.80 -0.13 15.26
CA TYR A 277 -2.03 -1.58 15.36
C TYR A 277 -1.03 -2.45 14.57
N HIS A 278 -0.16 -1.90 13.72
CA HIS A 278 0.75 -2.71 12.89
C HIS A 278 1.78 -3.52 13.70
N THR A 279 2.06 -3.14 14.95
CA THR A 279 2.94 -3.87 15.88
C THR A 279 2.18 -4.78 16.85
N THR A 280 0.86 -4.89 16.72
CA THR A 280 0.06 -5.75 17.61
C THR A 280 0.46 -7.21 17.46
N PRO A 281 0.49 -7.99 18.57
CA PRO A 281 0.73 -9.43 18.50
C PRO A 281 -0.50 -10.22 18.01
N TRP A 282 -1.64 -9.58 17.82
CA TRP A 282 -2.85 -10.26 17.38
C TRP A 282 -2.73 -10.75 15.94
N PRO A 283 -3.14 -12.00 15.65
CA PRO A 283 -3.07 -12.52 14.29
C PRO A 283 -4.02 -11.80 13.35
N HIS A 284 -3.53 -11.50 12.18
CA HIS A 284 -4.32 -11.06 11.03
C HIS A 284 -4.70 -12.24 10.14
N HIS A 285 -5.65 -12.04 9.22
CA HIS A 285 -5.91 -13.04 8.19
C HIS A 285 -4.69 -13.20 7.29
N LEU A 286 -4.36 -14.43 6.97
CA LEU A 286 -3.20 -14.79 6.17
C LEU A 286 -3.67 -15.16 4.76
N THR A 287 -3.37 -14.33 3.80
CA THR A 287 -3.71 -14.54 2.38
C THR A 287 -2.48 -14.38 1.52
N ARG A 288 -2.19 -15.40 0.69
CA ARG A 288 -1.11 -15.30 -0.30
C ARG A 288 -1.62 -14.49 -1.49
N THR A 289 -1.26 -13.24 -1.56
CA THR A 289 -1.72 -12.30 -2.59
C THR A 289 -0.64 -11.28 -2.93
N ILE A 290 -0.69 -10.77 -4.15
CA ILE A 290 0.11 -9.62 -4.57
C ILE A 290 -0.63 -8.29 -4.36
N MET A 291 -1.90 -8.28 -4.00
CA MET A 291 -2.74 -7.08 -4.02
C MET A 291 -2.63 -6.21 -2.76
N TYR A 292 -2.15 -6.78 -1.64
CA TYR A 292 -2.01 -6.04 -0.38
C TYR A 292 -1.05 -6.70 0.61
#